data_3fe8d54db4147a2fa17dfe5b69a4fe9d
#
_entry.id   3fe8d54db4147a2fa17dfe5b69a4fe9d
#
_cell.length_a   1.000
_cell.length_b   1.000
_cell.length_c   1.000
_cell.angle_alpha   90.00
_cell.angle_beta   90.00
_cell.angle_gamma   90.00
#
_symmetry.space_group_name_H-M   'P 1'
#
loop_
_entity.id
_entity.type
_entity.pdbx_description
1 polymer ?
#
loop_
_entity_poly.entity_id
_entity_poly.type
_entity_poly.pdbx_seq_one_letter_code
_entity_poly.pdbx_strand_id
1 'polypeptide(L)'
;MTVAGADLHYRALERLYASAPVNTLFTSHLSITGEGRSRIGFDVTPAVFHAAGAAHGTIYFKMLDDAAFYAANSLTTDRFLLTTSFNLHFTKPVREGQVVAEGRWVSGRKRVFVAEARLIDANGEEIGRGTGTFMRSHIALSGLPGYRTA
;
A
#
# COMPACT_ATOMS: atom_id res chain seq x y z
N MET A 1 14.86 8.46 -14.85
CA MET A 1 13.75 7.70 -15.44
C MET A 1 12.90 8.64 -16.28
N THR A 2 12.52 8.24 -17.49
CA THR A 2 11.62 9.02 -18.33
C THR A 2 10.19 8.97 -17.80
N VAL A 3 9.32 9.90 -18.25
CA VAL A 3 7.89 9.86 -17.88
C VAL A 3 7.25 8.54 -18.31
N ALA A 4 7.55 8.08 -19.54
CA ALA A 4 7.03 6.80 -20.02
C ALA A 4 7.55 5.61 -19.20
N GLY A 5 8.85 5.62 -18.84
CA GLY A 5 9.44 4.58 -18.01
C GLY A 5 8.85 4.55 -16.58
N ALA A 6 8.59 5.75 -16.02
CA ALA A 6 7.95 5.86 -14.72
C ALA A 6 6.54 5.27 -14.76
N ASP A 7 5.75 5.58 -15.78
CA ASP A 7 4.40 5.05 -15.91
C ASP A 7 4.40 3.52 -16.07
N LEU A 8 5.30 2.97 -16.86
CA LEU A 8 5.45 1.52 -17.00
C LEU A 8 5.73 0.85 -15.65
N HIS A 9 6.62 1.45 -14.84
CA HIS A 9 6.93 0.96 -13.51
C HIS A 9 5.71 1.01 -12.58
N TYR A 10 4.97 2.11 -12.58
CA TYR A 10 3.79 2.27 -11.74
C TYR A 10 2.71 1.24 -12.10
N ARG A 11 2.45 1.06 -13.38
CA ARG A 11 1.47 0.05 -13.82
C ARG A 11 1.92 -1.37 -13.48
N ALA A 12 3.22 -1.64 -13.58
CA ALA A 12 3.77 -2.95 -13.18
C ALA A 12 3.61 -3.20 -11.68
N LEU A 13 3.83 -2.20 -10.83
CA LEU A 13 3.59 -2.31 -9.40
C LEU A 13 2.11 -2.57 -9.09
N GLU A 14 1.19 -1.92 -9.80
CA GLU A 14 -0.25 -2.16 -9.64
C GLU A 14 -0.63 -3.59 -10.00
N ARG A 15 -0.05 -4.14 -11.07
CA ARG A 15 -0.26 -5.55 -11.45
C ARG A 15 0.34 -6.48 -10.41
N LEU A 16 1.50 -6.16 -9.88
CA LEU A 16 2.14 -6.94 -8.83
C LEU A 16 1.25 -7.02 -7.58
N TYR A 17 0.71 -5.89 -7.14
CA TYR A 17 -0.25 -5.84 -6.03
C TYR A 17 -1.46 -6.74 -6.31
N ALA A 18 -2.06 -6.59 -7.48
CA ALA A 18 -3.25 -7.35 -7.85
C ALA A 18 -2.98 -8.86 -7.92
N SER A 19 -1.75 -9.26 -8.23
CA SER A 19 -1.36 -10.67 -8.34
C SER A 19 -1.03 -11.33 -7.00
N ALA A 20 -0.85 -10.55 -5.93
CA ALA A 20 -0.45 -11.10 -4.64
C ALA A 20 -1.55 -12.00 -4.07
N PRO A 21 -1.23 -13.25 -3.71
CA PRO A 21 -2.25 -14.19 -3.20
C PRO A 21 -3.06 -13.64 -2.03
N VAL A 22 -2.42 -12.91 -1.12
CA VAL A 22 -3.12 -12.32 0.05
C VAL A 22 -4.22 -11.34 -0.39
N ASN A 23 -4.08 -10.70 -1.54
CA ASN A 23 -5.06 -9.71 -2.01
C ASN A 23 -6.33 -10.35 -2.61
N THR A 24 -6.37 -11.67 -2.73
CA THR A 24 -7.61 -12.39 -3.05
C THR A 24 -8.59 -12.40 -1.87
N LEU A 25 -8.10 -12.12 -0.65
CA LEU A 25 -8.91 -12.07 0.56
C LEU A 25 -9.62 -10.74 0.76
N PHE A 26 -9.29 -9.75 -0.05
CA PHE A 26 -9.79 -8.38 0.12
C PHE A 26 -10.31 -7.84 -1.21
N THR A 27 -11.28 -6.92 -1.12
CA THR A 27 -11.72 -6.14 -2.28
C THR A 27 -10.96 -4.81 -2.22
N SER A 28 -9.83 -4.76 -2.91
CA SER A 28 -8.93 -3.59 -2.85
C SER A 28 -8.30 -3.33 -4.22
N HIS A 29 -7.93 -2.07 -4.45
CA HIS A 29 -7.35 -1.63 -5.70
C HIS A 29 -6.24 -0.59 -5.43
N LEU A 30 -5.05 -0.87 -5.94
CA LEU A 30 -3.89 0.03 -5.82
C LEU A 30 -3.78 0.92 -7.05
N SER A 31 -3.54 2.20 -6.82
CA SER A 31 -3.14 3.17 -7.85
C SER A 31 -1.87 3.88 -7.40
N ILE A 32 -0.85 3.89 -8.25
CA ILE A 32 0.34 4.73 -8.06
C ILE A 32 0.06 6.05 -8.76
N THR A 33 -0.09 7.10 -7.96
CA THR A 33 -0.53 8.41 -8.47
C THR A 33 0.60 9.33 -8.88
N GLY A 34 1.83 8.94 -8.57
CA GLY A 34 3.04 9.66 -8.92
C GLY A 34 4.21 9.13 -8.11
N GLU A 35 5.39 9.68 -8.35
CA GLU A 35 6.59 9.29 -7.60
C GLU A 35 6.38 9.51 -6.11
N GLY A 36 6.54 8.46 -5.32
CA GLY A 36 6.39 8.51 -3.88
C GLY A 36 4.95 8.67 -3.40
N ARG A 37 3.96 8.35 -4.25
CA ARG A 37 2.55 8.49 -3.88
C ARG A 37 1.73 7.31 -4.36
N SER A 38 0.87 6.81 -3.47
CA SER A 38 -0.02 5.71 -3.77
C SER A 38 -1.40 5.92 -3.15
N ARG A 39 -2.35 5.16 -3.64
CA ARG A 39 -3.72 5.16 -3.13
C ARG A 39 -4.28 3.74 -3.23
N ILE A 40 -4.87 3.25 -2.14
CA ILE A 40 -5.57 1.97 -2.13
C ILE A 40 -7.01 2.23 -1.70
N GLY A 41 -7.95 1.98 -2.60
CA GLY A 41 -9.37 1.91 -2.25
C GLY A 41 -9.72 0.49 -1.84
N PHE A 42 -10.45 0.31 -0.74
CA PHE A 42 -10.88 -1.02 -0.31
C PHE A 42 -12.26 -0.98 0.32
N ASP A 43 -12.98 -2.09 0.19
CA ASP A 43 -14.32 -2.24 0.75
C ASP A 43 -14.23 -2.99 2.08
N VAL A 44 -14.94 -2.47 3.08
CA VAL A 44 -15.10 -3.16 4.36
C VAL A 44 -16.34 -4.05 4.26
N THR A 45 -16.13 -5.36 4.40
CA THR A 45 -17.17 -6.37 4.33
C THR A 45 -17.14 -7.23 5.60
N PRO A 46 -18.23 -7.97 5.93
CA PRO A 46 -18.23 -8.85 7.10
C PRO A 46 -17.09 -9.87 7.16
N ALA A 47 -16.51 -10.24 6.02
CA ALA A 47 -15.38 -11.18 5.96
C ALA A 47 -14.13 -10.69 6.69
N VAL A 48 -14.00 -9.37 6.92
CA VAL A 48 -12.85 -8.77 7.60
C VAL A 48 -13.18 -8.25 9.00
N PHE A 49 -14.31 -8.66 9.57
CA PHE A 49 -14.76 -8.20 10.87
C PHE A 49 -14.10 -8.98 12.01
N HIS A 50 -13.83 -8.28 13.12
CA HIS A 50 -13.57 -8.91 14.41
C HIS A 50 -14.90 -9.32 15.07
N ALA A 51 -14.82 -9.95 16.22
CA ALA A 51 -15.97 -10.55 16.91
C ALA A 51 -17.06 -9.52 17.31
N ALA A 52 -16.74 -8.24 17.39
CA ALA A 52 -17.71 -7.19 17.73
C ALA A 52 -18.36 -6.54 16.51
N GLY A 53 -18.11 -7.06 15.30
CA GLY A 53 -18.84 -6.65 14.09
C GLY A 53 -18.34 -5.39 13.40
N ALA A 54 -17.03 -5.15 13.44
CA ALA A 54 -16.40 -4.05 12.71
C ALA A 54 -15.05 -4.51 12.16
N ALA A 55 -14.48 -3.74 11.24
CA ALA A 55 -13.21 -4.07 10.60
C ALA A 55 -12.12 -4.37 11.64
N HIS A 56 -11.49 -5.54 11.50
CA HIS A 56 -10.39 -5.94 12.36
C HIS A 56 -9.19 -5.01 12.16
N GLY A 57 -8.43 -4.74 13.23
CA GLY A 57 -7.24 -3.88 13.15
C GLY A 57 -6.21 -4.32 12.13
N THR A 58 -6.16 -5.62 11.79
CA THR A 58 -5.26 -6.12 10.74
C THR A 58 -5.56 -5.53 9.37
N ILE A 59 -6.82 -5.19 9.08
CA ILE A 59 -7.15 -4.59 7.79
C ILE A 59 -6.62 -3.16 7.71
N TYR A 60 -6.69 -2.41 8.81
CA TYR A 60 -6.11 -1.08 8.90
C TYR A 60 -4.59 -1.14 8.72
N PHE A 61 -3.95 -2.07 9.43
CA PHE A 61 -2.51 -2.30 9.30
C PHE A 61 -2.15 -2.59 7.84
N LYS A 62 -2.82 -3.58 7.25
CA LYS A 62 -2.50 -4.02 5.89
C LYS A 62 -2.59 -2.87 4.89
N MET A 63 -3.67 -2.11 4.91
CA MET A 63 -3.88 -1.06 3.91
C MET A 63 -2.95 0.13 4.11
N LEU A 64 -2.64 0.48 5.35
CA LEU A 64 -1.65 1.51 5.66
C LEU A 64 -0.25 1.08 5.25
N ASP A 65 0.14 -0.14 5.61
CA ASP A 65 1.44 -0.71 5.25
C ASP A 65 1.60 -0.78 3.72
N ASP A 66 0.60 -1.34 3.03
CA ASP A 66 0.66 -1.49 1.58
C ASP A 66 0.72 -0.12 0.88
N ALA A 67 -0.07 0.85 1.29
CA ALA A 67 -0.05 2.17 0.68
C ALA A 67 1.32 2.85 0.85
N ALA A 68 1.88 2.81 2.06
CA ALA A 68 3.20 3.35 2.33
C ALA A 68 4.28 2.57 1.56
N PHE A 69 4.17 1.24 1.54
CA PHE A 69 5.09 0.35 0.82
C PHE A 69 5.18 0.69 -0.66
N TYR A 70 4.04 0.76 -1.33
CA TYR A 70 4.03 1.01 -2.77
C TYR A 70 4.39 2.46 -3.11
N ALA A 71 4.11 3.41 -2.22
CA ALA A 71 4.64 4.77 -2.36
C ALA A 71 6.18 4.75 -2.34
N ALA A 72 6.78 4.02 -1.41
CA ALA A 72 8.23 3.86 -1.34
C ALA A 72 8.80 3.10 -2.55
N ASN A 73 8.16 1.98 -2.93
CA ASN A 73 8.65 1.16 -4.04
C ASN A 73 8.50 1.85 -5.42
N SER A 74 7.69 2.88 -5.51
CA SER A 74 7.61 3.67 -6.74
C SER A 74 8.94 4.36 -7.08
N LEU A 75 9.82 4.53 -6.10
CA LEU A 75 11.12 5.19 -6.23
C LEU A 75 12.24 4.25 -6.69
N THR A 76 12.03 2.94 -6.68
CA THR A 76 13.04 1.98 -7.11
C THR A 76 12.43 1.00 -8.10
N THR A 77 13.13 0.81 -9.23
CA THR A 77 12.62 0.04 -10.37
C THR A 77 13.22 -1.37 -10.45
N ASP A 78 14.23 -1.67 -9.64
CA ASP A 78 14.97 -2.92 -9.75
C ASP A 78 14.70 -3.90 -8.61
N ARG A 79 14.31 -3.43 -7.42
CA ARG A 79 14.15 -4.28 -6.24
C ARG A 79 12.78 -4.12 -5.60
N PHE A 80 12.27 -5.25 -5.15
CA PHE A 80 11.11 -5.29 -4.25
C PHE A 80 11.58 -4.92 -2.85
N LEU A 81 10.92 -3.94 -2.22
CA LEU A 81 11.24 -3.56 -0.85
C LEU A 81 10.63 -4.57 0.13
N LEU A 82 11.05 -4.51 1.38
CA LEU A 82 10.44 -5.28 2.48
C LEU A 82 10.17 -4.35 3.65
N THR A 83 8.98 -4.46 4.21
CA THR A 83 8.61 -3.73 5.43
C THR A 83 9.44 -4.26 6.59
N THR A 84 10.16 -3.40 7.29
CA THR A 84 10.95 -3.78 8.47
C THR A 84 10.36 -3.29 9.77
N SER A 85 9.57 -2.22 9.73
CA SER A 85 8.78 -1.77 10.89
C SER A 85 7.61 -0.94 10.40
N PHE A 86 6.52 -0.95 11.17
CA PHE A 86 5.38 -0.11 10.90
C PHE A 86 4.67 0.21 12.20
N ASN A 87 4.48 1.50 12.47
CA ASN A 87 3.81 2.00 13.65
C ASN A 87 2.56 2.76 13.21
N LEU A 88 1.41 2.41 13.77
CA LEU A 88 0.14 2.98 13.35
C LEU A 88 -0.80 3.20 14.53
N HIS A 89 -1.76 4.08 14.33
CA HIS A 89 -2.92 4.22 15.19
C HIS A 89 -4.17 4.37 14.33
N PHE A 90 -5.31 4.00 14.88
CA PHE A 90 -6.60 4.22 14.26
C PHE A 90 -7.61 4.61 15.34
N THR A 91 -8.55 5.48 14.98
CA THR A 91 -9.37 6.19 15.94
C THR A 91 -10.86 5.91 15.80
N LYS A 92 -11.28 5.22 14.75
CA LYS A 92 -12.70 5.02 14.46
C LYS A 92 -12.95 3.64 13.86
N PRO A 93 -13.97 2.91 14.34
CA PRO A 93 -14.38 1.65 13.72
C PRO A 93 -15.06 1.90 12.37
N VAL A 94 -14.96 0.92 11.47
CA VAL A 94 -15.69 0.91 10.20
C VAL A 94 -16.43 -0.41 10.08
N ARG A 95 -17.73 -0.33 9.80
CA ARG A 95 -18.61 -1.48 9.63
C ARG A 95 -18.99 -1.76 8.19
N GLU A 96 -18.92 -0.75 7.35
CA GLU A 96 -19.30 -0.88 5.94
C GLU A 96 -18.72 0.28 5.13
N GLY A 97 -18.77 0.14 3.83
CA GLY A 97 -18.40 1.18 2.89
C GLY A 97 -16.95 1.13 2.45
N GLN A 98 -16.59 2.11 1.65
CA GLN A 98 -15.25 2.21 1.10
C GLN A 98 -14.36 3.08 1.97
N VAL A 99 -13.14 2.60 2.17
CA VAL A 99 -12.08 3.35 2.85
C VAL A 99 -10.92 3.49 1.87
N VAL A 100 -10.21 4.59 1.97
CA VAL A 100 -9.04 4.86 1.13
C VAL A 100 -7.80 4.98 2.00
N ALA A 101 -6.73 4.27 1.65
CA ALA A 101 -5.41 4.46 2.22
C ALA A 101 -4.59 5.29 1.23
N GLU A 102 -4.04 6.40 1.69
CA GLU A 102 -3.16 7.25 0.89
C GLU A 102 -1.73 7.15 1.40
N GLY A 103 -0.81 6.71 0.55
CA GLY A 103 0.60 6.54 0.89
C GLY A 103 1.47 7.65 0.35
N ARG A 104 2.51 8.00 1.11
CA ARG A 104 3.47 9.04 0.72
C ARG A 104 4.87 8.67 1.19
N TRP A 105 5.83 8.64 0.26
CA TRP A 105 7.25 8.56 0.62
C TRP A 105 7.67 9.81 1.38
N VAL A 106 8.50 9.64 2.42
CA VAL A 106 8.96 10.73 3.29
C VAL A 106 10.44 11.01 3.07
N SER A 107 11.27 9.97 3.17
CA SER A 107 12.73 10.13 3.02
C SER A 107 13.42 8.78 2.77
N GLY A 108 14.67 8.87 2.30
CA GLY A 108 15.51 7.68 2.06
C GLY A 108 15.27 7.08 0.67
N ARG A 109 16.36 6.91 -0.11
CA ARG A 109 16.26 6.44 -1.50
C ARG A 109 17.21 5.30 -1.85
N LYS A 110 18.07 4.87 -0.94
CA LYS A 110 19.11 3.89 -1.24
C LYS A 110 18.82 2.54 -0.62
N ARG A 111 18.92 2.42 0.68
CA ARG A 111 18.74 1.16 1.40
C ARG A 111 17.52 1.15 2.28
N VAL A 112 17.25 2.24 2.96
CA VAL A 112 16.12 2.41 3.86
C VAL A 112 15.24 3.54 3.33
N PHE A 113 13.97 3.24 3.22
CA PHE A 113 12.94 4.18 2.78
C PHE A 113 11.97 4.38 3.94
N VAL A 114 11.62 5.62 4.22
CA VAL A 114 10.56 5.95 5.19
C VAL A 114 9.36 6.46 4.41
N ALA A 115 8.21 5.88 4.71
CA ALA A 115 6.95 6.29 4.09
C ALA A 115 5.83 6.24 5.12
N GLU A 116 4.80 7.03 4.89
CA GLU A 116 3.62 7.08 5.75
C GLU A 116 2.35 6.86 4.95
N ALA A 117 1.27 6.56 5.65
CA ALA A 117 -0.04 6.45 5.03
C ALA A 117 -1.11 6.90 6.01
N ARG A 118 -2.26 7.28 5.47
CA ARG A 118 -3.45 7.63 6.26
C ARG A 118 -4.66 6.95 5.67
N LEU A 119 -5.63 6.64 6.54
CA LEU A 119 -6.92 6.07 6.15
C LEU A 119 -7.98 7.16 6.17
N ILE A 120 -8.74 7.25 5.10
CA ILE A 120 -9.83 8.21 4.93
C ILE A 120 -11.12 7.43 4.74
N ASP A 121 -12.13 7.70 5.58
CA ASP A 121 -13.42 7.03 5.46
C ASP A 121 -14.29 7.64 4.36
N ALA A 122 -15.48 7.06 4.17
CA ALA A 122 -16.42 7.50 3.14
C ALA A 122 -16.91 8.94 3.34
N ASN A 123 -16.76 9.49 4.54
CA ASN A 123 -17.13 10.87 4.85
C ASN A 123 -15.95 11.85 4.69
N GLY A 124 -14.79 11.38 4.27
CA GLY A 124 -13.60 12.20 4.12
C GLY A 124 -12.83 12.43 5.42
N GLU A 125 -13.16 11.72 6.49
CA GLU A 125 -12.51 11.85 7.79
C GLU A 125 -11.28 10.93 7.86
N GLU A 126 -10.17 11.45 8.39
CA GLU A 126 -8.99 10.62 8.66
C GLU A 126 -9.25 9.77 9.91
N ILE A 127 -9.20 8.44 9.74
CA ILE A 127 -9.52 7.49 10.80
C ILE A 127 -8.34 6.63 11.23
N GLY A 128 -7.20 6.79 10.59
CA GLY A 128 -5.98 6.08 10.94
C GLY A 128 -4.78 6.66 10.21
N ARG A 129 -3.61 6.41 10.78
CA ARG A 129 -2.34 6.88 10.22
C ARG A 129 -1.21 5.99 10.68
N GLY A 130 -0.19 5.81 9.84
CA GLY A 130 0.97 5.04 10.20
C GLY A 130 2.21 5.46 9.44
N THR A 131 3.36 5.13 9.99
CA THR A 131 4.68 5.37 9.40
C THR A 131 5.50 4.10 9.49
N GLY A 132 6.17 3.75 8.40
CA GLY A 132 6.99 2.55 8.32
C GLY A 132 8.36 2.80 7.72
N THR A 133 9.23 1.83 7.95
CA THR A 133 10.51 1.72 7.27
C THR A 133 10.48 0.50 6.35
N PHE A 134 11.03 0.69 5.17
CA PHE A 134 11.07 -0.31 4.10
C PHE A 134 12.49 -0.43 3.61
N MET A 135 12.99 -1.65 3.50
CA MET A 135 14.38 -1.86 3.14
C MET A 135 14.50 -2.48 1.75
N ARG A 136 15.52 -2.03 1.03
CA ARG A 136 15.90 -2.63 -0.23
C ARG A 136 16.27 -4.10 0.01
N SER A 137 15.67 -4.99 -0.75
CA SER A 137 15.90 -6.44 -0.63
C SER A 137 16.75 -6.94 -1.81
N HIS A 138 17.08 -8.23 -1.76
CA HIS A 138 17.73 -8.92 -2.88
C HIS A 138 16.73 -9.44 -3.91
N ILE A 139 15.43 -9.21 -3.71
CA ILE A 139 14.39 -9.69 -4.62
C ILE A 139 14.30 -8.75 -5.81
N ALA A 140 14.69 -9.24 -6.99
CA ALA A 140 14.58 -8.47 -8.22
C ALA A 140 13.11 -8.39 -8.66
N LEU A 141 12.62 -7.17 -8.92
CA LEU A 141 11.26 -6.98 -9.45
C LEU A 141 11.06 -7.73 -10.75
N SER A 142 12.06 -7.73 -11.63
CA SER A 142 12.01 -8.43 -12.92
C SER A 142 11.84 -9.95 -12.79
N GLY A 143 12.16 -10.52 -11.63
CA GLY A 143 11.97 -11.94 -11.34
C GLY A 143 10.59 -12.31 -10.81
N LEU A 144 9.74 -11.32 -10.55
CA LEU A 144 8.40 -11.55 -10.01
C LEU A 144 7.38 -11.60 -11.14
N PRO A 145 6.64 -12.74 -11.32
CA PRO A 145 5.71 -12.88 -12.44
C PRO A 145 4.63 -11.80 -12.51
N GLY A 146 4.22 -11.26 -11.36
CA GLY A 146 3.23 -10.20 -11.29
C GLY A 146 3.74 -8.83 -11.72
N TYR A 147 5.05 -8.62 -11.72
CA TYR A 147 5.64 -7.35 -12.15
C TYR A 147 5.86 -7.39 -13.67
N ARG A 148 4.90 -6.85 -14.39
CA ARG A 148 4.92 -6.85 -15.86
C ARG A 148 4.82 -5.43 -16.38
N THR A 149 5.81 -5.05 -17.21
CA THR A 149 5.87 -3.73 -17.83
C THR A 149 5.18 -3.68 -19.20
N ALA A 150 4.72 -4.83 -19.69
CA ALA A 150 4.01 -4.93 -20.96
C ALA A 150 2.82 -5.90 -20.86
#